data_14aad78742cc400e6650450f0092aee6
#
_entry.id   14aad78742cc400e6650450f0092aee6
#
_cell.length_a   1.000
_cell.length_b   1.000
_cell.length_c   1.000
_cell.angle_alpha   90.00
_cell.angle_beta   90.00
_cell.angle_gamma   90.00
#
_symmetry.space_group_name_H-M   'P 1'
#
loop_
_entity.id
_entity.type
_entity.pdbx_description
1 polymer ?
#
loop_
_entity_poly.entity_id
_entity_poly.type
_entity_poly.pdbx_seq_one_letter_code
_entity_poly.pdbx_strand_id
1 'polypeptide(L)'
;MIKRVFTSLFLFVFAVALSANVWAQNKIVIPDTDKYQVLTGDMHIHTIFSDGNVWPTTRVEEAYAEGVEVICITDHLDHRHKKLVNKGDFTRDRNYSYDVAAKRGEELGVIVIKGAEVSRGMPPGHFNTLFISDVEPIAQASDAQTDHQKGMLAGLAQAKKQDAFCVWNHPHWAAQQPVEVLWHPEHEEIFKKGHMHGIEVYNSCDGFSFEVFQWALDRNLTLICGTDVHTPMFMEYNFPAGELRPVTLIFAKEKSEAGVREALENRRTAVFADGCVYGDEKLLTALMDAVLTVEDVYQEGKNTMVNLKNNSSIPLRLKRGEDDAVAAYSRFKVVFPFETQLYHCRGLIYKTAITVDEFTMSFDIENFYTAPGKNFKYKVTIRKPKDNSPGAE
;
A
#
# COMPACT_ATOMS: atom_id res chain seq x y z
N MET A 1 -2.13 52.70 11.82
CA MET A 1 -1.01 51.76 11.55
C MET A 1 -1.24 50.37 12.18
N ILE A 2 -1.72 50.28 13.41
CA ILE A 2 -1.90 49.01 14.16
C ILE A 2 -2.91 48.06 13.49
N LYS A 3 -4.04 48.54 12.96
CA LYS A 3 -5.05 47.66 12.27
C LYS A 3 -4.51 46.96 11.02
N ARG A 4 -3.57 47.58 10.27
CA ARG A 4 -2.99 46.93 9.06
C ARG A 4 -1.96 45.84 9.41
N VAL A 5 -1.26 45.97 10.53
CA VAL A 5 -0.29 44.98 10.99
C VAL A 5 -1.01 43.69 11.47
N PHE A 6 -2.14 43.84 12.18
CA PHE A 6 -2.93 42.68 12.61
C PHE A 6 -3.57 41.90 11.45
N THR A 7 -4.06 42.61 10.42
CA THR A 7 -4.64 41.95 9.25
C THR A 7 -3.57 41.20 8.44
N SER A 8 -2.37 41.76 8.29
CA SER A 8 -1.28 41.10 7.57
C SER A 8 -0.71 39.91 8.35
N LEU A 9 -0.67 39.97 9.67
CA LEU A 9 -0.23 38.86 10.52
C LEU A 9 -1.25 37.69 10.48
N PHE A 10 -2.55 38.02 10.51
CA PHE A 10 -3.60 37.01 10.45
C PHE A 10 -3.65 36.31 9.08
N LEU A 11 -3.46 37.05 7.98
CA LEU A 11 -3.36 36.50 6.62
C LEU A 11 -2.09 35.63 6.46
N PHE A 12 -0.97 36.01 7.08
CA PHE A 12 0.27 35.24 7.02
C PHE A 12 0.16 33.94 7.84
N VAL A 13 -0.42 33.98 9.02
CA VAL A 13 -0.67 32.80 9.86
C VAL A 13 -1.67 31.86 9.18
N PHE A 14 -2.72 32.39 8.53
CA PHE A 14 -3.68 31.59 7.78
C PHE A 14 -3.06 30.94 6.52
N ALA A 15 -2.19 31.67 5.80
CA ALA A 15 -1.48 31.15 4.64
C ALA A 15 -0.46 30.06 5.03
N VAL A 16 0.25 30.23 6.17
CA VAL A 16 1.17 29.22 6.70
C VAL A 16 0.41 27.98 7.20
N ALA A 17 -0.76 28.17 7.83
CA ALA A 17 -1.59 27.05 8.27
C ALA A 17 -2.19 26.28 7.06
N LEU A 18 -2.59 26.98 5.98
CA LEU A 18 -3.03 26.37 4.73
C LEU A 18 -1.88 25.62 4.03
N SER A 19 -0.69 26.19 3.96
CA SER A 19 0.47 25.51 3.36
C SER A 19 0.91 24.29 4.17
N ALA A 20 0.90 24.37 5.51
CA ALA A 20 1.21 23.21 6.36
C ALA A 20 0.20 22.06 6.18
N ASN A 21 -1.09 22.37 6.01
CA ASN A 21 -2.10 21.34 5.73
C ASN A 21 -1.94 20.70 4.35
N VAL A 22 -1.53 21.46 3.32
CA VAL A 22 -1.30 20.91 1.97
C VAL A 22 -0.14 19.91 1.96
N TRP A 23 0.93 20.18 2.72
CA TRP A 23 2.06 19.23 2.85
C TRP A 23 1.71 18.01 3.70
N ALA A 24 0.83 18.16 4.70
CA ALA A 24 0.37 17.03 5.52
C ALA A 24 -0.61 16.09 4.80
N GLN A 25 -1.32 16.58 3.78
CA GLN A 25 -2.32 15.79 3.03
C GLN A 25 -1.71 14.75 2.07
N ASN A 26 -0.43 14.88 1.71
CA ASN A 26 0.22 14.02 0.72
C ASN A 26 1.01 12.87 1.35
N LYS A 27 1.16 12.86 2.68
CA LYS A 27 1.91 11.82 3.38
C LYS A 27 1.00 10.65 3.72
N ILE A 28 1.39 9.46 3.30
CA ILE A 28 0.71 8.22 3.70
C ILE A 28 1.06 7.95 5.17
N VAL A 29 0.04 7.88 6.01
CA VAL A 29 0.16 7.55 7.43
C VAL A 29 -0.78 6.40 7.75
N ILE A 30 -0.22 5.29 8.14
CA ILE A 30 -0.95 4.09 8.56
C ILE A 30 -0.50 3.76 9.98
N PRO A 31 -1.41 3.63 10.95
CA PRO A 31 -1.02 3.30 12.32
C PRO A 31 -0.54 1.85 12.43
N ASP A 32 0.40 1.62 13.33
CA ASP A 32 0.82 0.29 13.72
C ASP A 32 -0.34 -0.46 14.38
N THR A 33 -0.36 -1.78 14.23
CA THR A 33 -1.28 -2.67 14.92
C THR A 33 -0.68 -3.14 16.25
N ASP A 34 -1.47 -3.79 17.12
CA ASP A 34 -0.95 -4.36 18.38
C ASP A 34 0.20 -5.35 18.17
N LYS A 35 0.31 -5.95 16.97
CA LYS A 35 1.27 -7.04 16.69
C LYS A 35 2.34 -6.69 15.67
N TYR A 36 2.09 -5.70 14.82
CA TYR A 36 2.92 -5.41 13.67
C TYR A 36 3.12 -3.91 13.50
N GLN A 37 4.32 -3.52 13.12
CA GLN A 37 4.56 -2.25 12.46
C GLN A 37 4.02 -2.34 11.03
N VAL A 38 3.18 -1.39 10.62
CA VAL A 38 2.59 -1.38 9.28
C VAL A 38 3.38 -0.45 8.40
N LEU A 39 4.37 -1.01 7.70
CA LEU A 39 5.23 -0.25 6.80
C LEU A 39 4.55 -0.09 5.43
N THR A 40 4.73 1.07 4.83
CA THR A 40 4.30 1.35 3.46
C THR A 40 5.45 1.09 2.49
N GLY A 41 5.22 0.28 1.45
CA GLY A 41 6.27 -0.11 0.51
C GLY A 41 5.87 0.08 -0.95
N ASP A 42 6.78 0.61 -1.76
CA ASP A 42 6.70 0.53 -3.21
C ASP A 42 7.71 -0.51 -3.71
N MET A 43 7.18 -1.60 -4.25
CA MET A 43 7.97 -2.79 -4.54
C MET A 43 8.46 -2.84 -5.99
N HIS A 44 8.18 -1.78 -6.80
CA HIS A 44 8.54 -1.73 -8.21
C HIS A 44 8.76 -0.29 -8.67
N ILE A 45 10.03 0.11 -8.84
CA ILE A 45 10.40 1.46 -9.30
C ILE A 45 11.62 1.41 -10.21
N HIS A 46 11.68 2.36 -11.16
CA HIS A 46 12.77 2.51 -12.14
C HIS A 46 13.57 3.80 -11.95
N THR A 47 14.82 3.76 -12.35
CA THR A 47 15.74 4.89 -12.32
C THR A 47 16.36 5.13 -13.71
N ILE A 48 17.21 6.14 -13.82
CA ILE A 48 17.96 6.40 -15.05
C ILE A 48 18.96 5.30 -15.42
N PHE A 49 19.16 4.31 -14.56
CA PHE A 49 20.04 3.16 -14.84
C PHE A 49 19.34 2.08 -15.68
N SER A 50 18.00 2.18 -15.85
CA SER A 50 17.24 1.47 -16.88
C SER A 50 16.62 2.46 -17.85
N ASP A 51 15.32 2.59 -17.90
CA ASP A 51 14.54 3.48 -18.76
C ASP A 51 13.78 4.56 -18.00
N GLY A 52 13.91 4.60 -16.69
CA GLY A 52 13.41 5.69 -15.87
C GLY A 52 14.15 7.01 -16.10
N ASN A 53 13.54 8.10 -15.68
CA ASN A 53 14.04 9.46 -15.89
C ASN A 53 14.54 10.14 -14.61
N VAL A 54 14.62 9.39 -13.49
CA VAL A 54 14.89 9.92 -12.16
C VAL A 54 16.14 9.30 -11.56
N TRP A 55 16.95 10.13 -10.90
CA TRP A 55 18.16 9.67 -10.21
C TRP A 55 17.79 8.83 -8.97
N PRO A 56 18.56 7.78 -8.60
CA PRO A 56 18.19 6.89 -7.49
C PRO A 56 17.95 7.59 -6.15
N THR A 57 18.73 8.62 -5.79
CA THR A 57 18.49 9.36 -4.53
C THR A 57 17.18 10.12 -4.54
N THR A 58 16.71 10.58 -5.71
CA THR A 58 15.42 11.25 -5.85
C THR A 58 14.27 10.28 -5.55
N ARG A 59 14.36 8.99 -5.96
CA ARG A 59 13.37 7.96 -5.59
C ARG A 59 13.23 7.81 -4.08
N VAL A 60 14.35 7.87 -3.37
CA VAL A 60 14.37 7.82 -1.90
C VAL A 60 13.75 9.09 -1.29
N GLU A 61 14.05 10.26 -1.86
CA GLU A 61 13.52 11.55 -1.41
C GLU A 61 12.01 11.67 -1.66
N GLU A 62 11.51 11.18 -2.80
CA GLU A 62 10.07 11.05 -3.10
C GLU A 62 9.39 10.14 -2.06
N ALA A 63 9.93 8.96 -1.81
CA ALA A 63 9.40 8.03 -0.81
C ALA A 63 9.33 8.66 0.59
N TYR A 64 10.43 9.29 1.04
CA TYR A 64 10.48 9.99 2.32
C TYR A 64 9.43 11.11 2.43
N ALA A 65 9.31 11.93 1.40
CA ALA A 65 8.34 13.04 1.38
C ALA A 65 6.90 12.55 1.44
N GLU A 66 6.59 11.43 0.78
CA GLU A 66 5.26 10.84 0.67
C GLU A 66 4.93 9.87 1.83
N GLY A 67 5.88 9.61 2.73
CA GLY A 67 5.68 8.69 3.86
C GLY A 67 5.75 7.21 3.46
N VAL A 68 6.42 6.90 2.35
CA VAL A 68 6.75 5.53 1.97
C VAL A 68 8.05 5.12 2.64
N GLU A 69 8.01 4.02 3.38
CA GLU A 69 9.09 3.62 4.28
C GLU A 69 10.02 2.57 3.67
N VAL A 70 9.54 1.88 2.62
CA VAL A 70 10.26 0.82 1.92
C VAL A 70 10.18 1.05 0.41
N ILE A 71 11.31 1.00 -0.28
CA ILE A 71 11.34 1.00 -1.74
C ILE A 71 12.25 -0.11 -2.27
N CYS A 72 11.89 -0.68 -3.41
CA CYS A 72 12.74 -1.66 -4.11
C CYS A 72 13.27 -1.04 -5.39
N ILE A 73 14.59 -0.93 -5.53
CA ILE A 73 15.22 -0.54 -6.80
C ILE A 73 15.17 -1.74 -7.73
N THR A 74 14.35 -1.66 -8.78
CA THR A 74 14.05 -2.77 -9.70
C THR A 74 14.31 -2.41 -11.15
N ASP A 75 15.42 -1.70 -11.42
CA ASP A 75 15.82 -1.36 -12.77
C ASP A 75 15.86 -2.59 -13.70
N HIS A 76 15.40 -2.43 -14.93
CA HIS A 76 15.46 -3.48 -15.96
C HIS A 76 16.90 -3.98 -16.19
N LEU A 77 17.04 -5.28 -16.38
CA LEU A 77 18.33 -5.89 -16.71
C LEU A 77 18.78 -5.62 -18.15
N ASP A 78 17.84 -5.61 -19.07
CA ASP A 78 18.04 -5.54 -20.53
C ASP A 78 17.92 -4.11 -21.09
N HIS A 79 17.14 -3.22 -20.47
CA HIS A 79 16.97 -1.85 -20.86
C HIS A 79 17.91 -0.92 -20.10
N ARG A 80 19.07 -0.63 -20.66
CA ARG A 80 19.96 0.40 -20.12
C ARG A 80 19.86 1.67 -20.95
N HIS A 81 19.97 2.82 -20.30
CA HIS A 81 19.95 4.12 -20.98
C HIS A 81 21.13 4.25 -21.94
N LYS A 82 20.98 3.79 -23.19
CA LYS A 82 22.04 3.68 -24.20
C LYS A 82 22.82 4.98 -24.39
N LYS A 83 22.16 6.15 -24.25
CA LYS A 83 22.81 7.46 -24.38
C LYS A 83 23.81 7.74 -23.25
N LEU A 84 23.54 7.29 -22.04
CA LEU A 84 24.40 7.51 -20.87
C LEU A 84 25.55 6.51 -20.83
N VAL A 85 25.26 5.23 -21.11
CA VAL A 85 26.26 4.16 -21.14
C VAL A 85 27.31 4.40 -22.29
N ASN A 86 26.87 4.87 -23.46
CA ASN A 86 27.75 5.11 -24.60
C ASN A 86 28.65 6.34 -24.47
N LYS A 87 28.36 7.27 -23.57
CA LYS A 87 29.19 8.45 -23.29
C LYS A 87 30.32 8.19 -22.29
N GLY A 88 30.36 7.00 -21.68
CA GLY A 88 31.35 6.66 -20.65
C GLY A 88 31.15 7.37 -19.30
N ASP A 89 30.04 8.10 -19.12
CA ASP A 89 29.78 8.93 -17.98
C ASP A 89 29.13 8.14 -16.82
N PHE A 90 28.76 6.87 -17.06
CA PHE A 90 28.10 6.02 -16.05
C PHE A 90 28.75 4.65 -15.97
N THR A 91 28.74 4.11 -14.75
CA THR A 91 29.21 2.74 -14.53
C THR A 91 28.37 1.72 -15.31
N ARG A 92 29.03 0.65 -15.74
CA ARG A 92 28.34 -0.51 -16.33
C ARG A 92 27.80 -1.47 -15.26
N ASP A 93 28.16 -1.25 -14.00
CA ASP A 93 27.71 -2.04 -12.87
C ASP A 93 26.21 -1.82 -12.63
N ARG A 94 25.42 -2.89 -12.71
CA ARG A 94 23.97 -2.87 -12.48
C ARG A 94 23.60 -2.73 -10.98
N ASN A 95 24.55 -2.92 -10.08
CA ASN A 95 24.32 -2.73 -8.65
C ASN A 95 24.36 -1.26 -8.25
N TYR A 96 24.95 -0.39 -9.07
CA TYR A 96 25.25 1.00 -8.70
C TYR A 96 23.99 1.84 -8.39
N SER A 97 22.86 1.59 -9.07
CA SER A 97 21.61 2.31 -8.76
C SER A 97 21.13 2.05 -7.33
N TYR A 98 21.21 0.80 -6.88
CA TYR A 98 20.93 0.45 -5.51
C TYR A 98 21.93 1.08 -4.54
N ASP A 99 23.25 0.97 -4.82
CA ASP A 99 24.28 1.46 -3.90
C ASP A 99 24.15 2.98 -3.65
N VAL A 100 23.74 3.73 -4.67
CA VAL A 100 23.45 5.17 -4.55
C VAL A 100 22.17 5.42 -3.76
N ALA A 101 21.11 4.67 -4.03
CA ALA A 101 19.83 4.80 -3.32
C ALA A 101 19.94 4.39 -1.86
N ALA A 102 20.60 3.26 -1.56
CA ALA A 102 20.74 2.71 -0.21
C ALA A 102 21.41 3.70 0.75
N LYS A 103 22.50 4.35 0.32
CA LYS A 103 23.17 5.37 1.12
C LYS A 103 22.22 6.53 1.48
N ARG A 104 21.40 6.98 0.53
CA ARG A 104 20.40 8.02 0.79
C ARG A 104 19.28 7.51 1.69
N GLY A 105 18.90 6.24 1.54
CA GLY A 105 17.93 5.56 2.39
C GLY A 105 18.36 5.54 3.87
N GLU A 106 19.62 5.22 4.13
CA GLU A 106 20.18 5.25 5.49
C GLU A 106 20.09 6.67 6.10
N GLU A 107 20.37 7.72 5.32
CA GLU A 107 20.31 9.11 5.77
C GLU A 107 18.88 9.56 6.14
N LEU A 108 17.87 9.08 5.41
CA LEU A 108 16.46 9.48 5.54
C LEU A 108 15.61 8.49 6.33
N GLY A 109 16.14 7.31 6.69
CA GLY A 109 15.39 6.25 7.37
C GLY A 109 14.39 5.53 6.48
N VAL A 110 14.63 5.51 5.15
CA VAL A 110 13.89 4.72 4.17
C VAL A 110 14.64 3.40 3.92
N ILE A 111 13.96 2.28 4.06
CA ILE A 111 14.51 0.96 3.75
C ILE A 111 14.57 0.81 2.23
N VAL A 112 15.77 0.67 1.68
CA VAL A 112 16.00 0.45 0.25
C VAL A 112 16.38 -1.01 0.03
N ILE A 113 15.59 -1.74 -0.73
CA ILE A 113 15.80 -3.15 -1.05
C ILE A 113 16.46 -3.27 -2.41
N LYS A 114 17.53 -4.08 -2.49
CA LYS A 114 18.18 -4.41 -3.76
C LYS A 114 17.31 -5.39 -4.54
N GLY A 115 16.95 -4.99 -5.76
CA GLY A 115 16.21 -5.82 -6.69
C GLY A 115 16.66 -5.59 -8.13
N ALA A 116 16.02 -6.28 -9.03
CA ALA A 116 16.14 -6.08 -10.46
C ALA A 116 14.91 -6.65 -11.16
N GLU A 117 14.52 -6.05 -12.27
CA GLU A 117 13.48 -6.58 -13.12
C GLU A 117 14.05 -7.40 -14.28
N VAL A 118 13.71 -8.69 -14.29
CA VAL A 118 13.96 -9.58 -15.44
C VAL A 118 12.80 -9.43 -16.41
N SER A 119 13.05 -8.77 -17.55
CA SER A 119 12.01 -8.43 -18.52
C SER A 119 12.07 -9.34 -19.72
N ARG A 120 10.94 -9.95 -20.06
CA ARG A 120 10.80 -10.82 -21.23
C ARG A 120 9.46 -10.57 -21.93
N GLY A 121 9.34 -10.97 -23.18
CA GLY A 121 8.05 -10.95 -23.86
C GLY A 121 7.07 -11.92 -23.19
N MET A 122 5.78 -11.57 -23.21
CA MET A 122 4.70 -12.41 -22.68
C MET A 122 4.37 -13.56 -23.65
N PRO A 123 4.23 -14.79 -23.19
CA PRO A 123 4.67 -15.27 -21.89
C PRO A 123 6.20 -15.41 -21.76
N PRO A 124 6.84 -15.30 -20.59
CA PRO A 124 6.25 -15.18 -19.25
C PRO A 124 6.08 -13.73 -18.75
N GLY A 125 6.49 -12.70 -19.49
CA GLY A 125 6.42 -11.31 -19.08
C GLY A 125 7.58 -10.88 -18.18
N HIS A 126 7.31 -10.08 -17.16
CA HIS A 126 8.32 -9.45 -16.31
C HIS A 126 8.26 -9.96 -14.87
N PHE A 127 9.43 -10.07 -14.23
CA PHE A 127 9.54 -10.52 -12.84
C PHE A 127 10.55 -9.68 -12.07
N ASN A 128 10.15 -9.14 -10.94
CA ASN A 128 11.07 -8.56 -9.98
C ASN A 128 11.75 -9.65 -9.15
N THR A 129 13.05 -9.49 -8.92
CA THR A 129 13.85 -10.30 -8.02
C THR A 129 14.33 -9.40 -6.89
N LEU A 130 13.79 -9.58 -5.68
CA LEU A 130 14.04 -8.74 -4.51
C LEU A 130 15.00 -9.41 -3.53
N PHE A 131 15.69 -8.62 -2.69
CA PHE A 131 16.66 -9.07 -1.69
C PHE A 131 17.87 -9.80 -2.27
N ILE A 132 18.26 -9.44 -3.47
CA ILE A 132 19.46 -10.01 -4.12
C ILE A 132 20.74 -9.31 -3.64
N SER A 133 21.85 -10.04 -3.65
CA SER A 133 23.17 -9.48 -3.32
C SER A 133 23.88 -8.89 -4.53
N ASP A 134 23.67 -9.48 -5.72
CA ASP A 134 24.36 -9.11 -6.97
C ASP A 134 23.43 -9.30 -8.18
N VAL A 135 23.25 -8.23 -8.94
CA VAL A 135 22.40 -8.19 -10.14
C VAL A 135 23.08 -8.88 -11.34
N GLU A 136 24.41 -8.81 -11.46
CA GLU A 136 25.15 -9.23 -12.65
C GLU A 136 24.99 -10.72 -13.01
N PRO A 137 25.04 -11.70 -12.08
CA PRO A 137 24.81 -13.10 -12.43
C PRO A 137 23.42 -13.39 -12.98
N ILE A 138 22.40 -12.64 -12.53
CA ILE A 138 21.02 -12.77 -13.00
C ILE A 138 20.92 -12.26 -14.44
N ALA A 139 21.47 -11.07 -14.69
CA ALA A 139 21.51 -10.47 -16.02
C ALA A 139 22.25 -11.37 -17.03
N GLN A 140 23.46 -11.81 -16.70
CA GLN A 140 24.27 -12.67 -17.56
C GLN A 140 23.55 -13.97 -17.92
N ALA A 141 22.92 -14.62 -16.94
CA ALA A 141 22.21 -15.88 -17.19
C ALA A 141 20.95 -15.69 -18.05
N SER A 142 20.21 -14.60 -17.83
CA SER A 142 19.03 -14.27 -18.61
C SER A 142 19.41 -13.87 -20.04
N ASP A 143 20.41 -12.99 -20.22
CA ASP A 143 20.84 -12.46 -21.53
C ASP A 143 21.51 -13.52 -22.42
N ALA A 144 22.06 -14.58 -21.82
CA ALA A 144 22.62 -15.72 -22.56
C ALA A 144 21.56 -16.53 -23.34
N GLN A 145 20.27 -16.29 -23.08
CA GLN A 145 19.17 -16.99 -23.73
C GLN A 145 18.38 -16.05 -24.64
N THR A 146 18.07 -16.49 -25.85
CA THR A 146 17.21 -15.77 -26.79
C THR A 146 15.73 -16.08 -26.61
N ASP A 147 15.42 -17.27 -26.12
CA ASP A 147 14.07 -17.71 -25.80
C ASP A 147 13.57 -17.06 -24.51
N HIS A 148 12.34 -16.51 -24.50
CA HIS A 148 11.81 -15.75 -23.37
C HIS A 148 11.68 -16.60 -22.12
N GLN A 149 11.09 -17.80 -22.23
CA GLN A 149 10.91 -18.71 -21.10
C GLN A 149 12.25 -19.20 -20.54
N LYS A 150 13.18 -19.60 -21.40
CA LYS A 150 14.52 -20.03 -20.96
C LYS A 150 15.31 -18.89 -20.31
N GLY A 151 15.21 -17.68 -20.85
CA GLY A 151 15.85 -16.50 -20.31
C GLY A 151 15.30 -16.16 -18.92
N MET A 152 13.98 -16.18 -18.77
CA MET A 152 13.34 -15.98 -17.48
C MET A 152 13.77 -17.04 -16.47
N LEU A 153 13.65 -18.33 -16.80
CA LEU A 153 14.04 -19.42 -15.91
C LEU A 153 15.51 -19.38 -15.51
N ALA A 154 16.41 -19.01 -16.43
CA ALA A 154 17.84 -18.87 -16.17
C ALA A 154 18.11 -17.72 -15.18
N GLY A 155 17.49 -16.55 -15.39
CA GLY A 155 17.58 -15.41 -14.48
C GLY A 155 17.04 -15.74 -13.09
N LEU A 156 15.82 -16.28 -13.00
CA LEU A 156 15.19 -16.64 -11.73
C LEU A 156 15.96 -17.76 -10.98
N ALA A 157 16.60 -18.68 -11.71
CA ALA A 157 17.47 -19.69 -11.10
C ALA A 157 18.74 -19.09 -10.45
N GLN A 158 19.30 -18.01 -11.03
CA GLN A 158 20.39 -17.27 -10.37
C GLN A 158 19.89 -16.44 -9.19
N ALA A 159 18.71 -15.81 -9.31
CA ALA A 159 18.07 -15.10 -8.21
C ALA A 159 17.82 -16.04 -7.01
N LYS A 160 17.33 -17.26 -7.26
CA LYS A 160 17.13 -18.29 -6.22
C LYS A 160 18.42 -18.69 -5.50
N LYS A 161 19.58 -18.73 -6.18
CA LYS A 161 20.87 -18.98 -5.51
C LYS A 161 21.26 -17.87 -4.53
N GLN A 162 20.68 -16.70 -4.68
CA GLN A 162 20.83 -15.55 -3.79
C GLN A 162 19.66 -15.46 -2.81
N ASP A 163 18.77 -16.47 -2.78
CA ASP A 163 17.62 -16.51 -1.92
C ASP A 163 16.64 -15.36 -2.16
N ALA A 164 16.47 -14.96 -3.43
CA ALA A 164 15.61 -13.86 -3.82
C ALA A 164 14.12 -14.16 -3.61
N PHE A 165 13.36 -13.13 -3.26
CA PHE A 165 11.91 -13.12 -3.31
C PHE A 165 11.46 -12.62 -4.69
N CYS A 166 10.84 -13.49 -5.49
CA CYS A 166 10.47 -13.16 -6.87
C CYS A 166 8.99 -12.85 -7.00
N VAL A 167 8.67 -11.79 -7.74
CA VAL A 167 7.32 -11.26 -7.94
C VAL A 167 7.01 -11.22 -9.44
N TRP A 168 5.85 -11.72 -9.86
CA TRP A 168 5.35 -11.51 -11.21
C TRP A 168 4.75 -10.10 -11.31
N ASN A 169 5.31 -9.27 -12.21
CA ASN A 169 4.95 -7.86 -12.36
C ASN A 169 3.77 -7.67 -13.32
N HIS A 170 2.93 -6.66 -13.09
CA HIS A 170 1.85 -6.17 -13.97
C HIS A 170 1.23 -7.25 -14.89
N PRO A 171 0.64 -8.32 -14.31
CA PRO A 171 0.14 -9.46 -15.10
C PRO A 171 -0.91 -9.09 -16.14
N HIS A 172 -1.62 -7.99 -15.95
CA HIS A 172 -2.68 -7.54 -16.85
C HIS A 172 -2.26 -6.34 -17.73
N TRP A 173 -0.96 -6.09 -17.87
CA TRP A 173 -0.48 -5.01 -18.70
C TRP A 173 -0.94 -5.19 -20.17
N ALA A 174 -1.81 -4.27 -20.60
CA ALA A 174 -2.48 -4.35 -21.90
C ALA A 174 -1.53 -4.39 -23.10
N ALA A 175 -0.31 -3.85 -22.97
CA ALA A 175 0.70 -3.94 -24.01
C ALA A 175 1.21 -5.37 -24.24
N GLN A 176 1.15 -6.22 -23.22
CA GLN A 176 1.55 -7.64 -23.30
C GLN A 176 0.36 -8.61 -23.35
N GLN A 177 -0.78 -8.26 -22.72
CA GLN A 177 -2.01 -9.03 -22.71
C GLN A 177 -3.22 -8.18 -23.12
N PRO A 178 -3.37 -7.82 -24.41
CA PRO A 178 -4.32 -6.80 -24.86
C PRO A 178 -5.79 -7.24 -24.86
N VAL A 179 -6.09 -8.53 -24.73
CA VAL A 179 -7.46 -9.06 -24.84
C VAL A 179 -7.99 -9.52 -23.48
N GLU A 180 -7.22 -10.35 -22.81
CA GLU A 180 -7.58 -10.88 -21.48
C GLU A 180 -6.31 -11.23 -20.70
N VAL A 181 -6.44 -11.24 -19.38
CA VAL A 181 -5.35 -11.63 -18.49
C VAL A 181 -5.33 -13.15 -18.37
N LEU A 182 -4.20 -13.77 -18.71
CA LEU A 182 -4.06 -15.22 -18.77
C LEU A 182 -2.94 -15.73 -17.86
N TRP A 183 -3.22 -16.83 -17.16
CA TRP A 183 -2.20 -17.64 -16.50
C TRP A 183 -1.69 -18.69 -17.51
N HIS A 184 -0.56 -18.40 -18.17
CA HIS A 184 0.04 -19.27 -19.18
C HIS A 184 0.75 -20.49 -18.57
N PRO A 185 1.00 -21.55 -19.36
CA PRO A 185 1.80 -22.72 -18.92
C PRO A 185 3.20 -22.33 -18.42
N GLU A 186 3.79 -21.27 -18.95
CA GLU A 186 5.09 -20.72 -18.56
C GLU A 186 5.05 -20.19 -17.11
N HIS A 187 3.96 -19.52 -16.72
CA HIS A 187 3.77 -19.07 -15.33
C HIS A 187 3.59 -20.26 -14.38
N GLU A 188 2.84 -21.28 -14.82
CA GLU A 188 2.66 -22.50 -14.05
C GLU A 188 3.98 -23.25 -13.84
N GLU A 189 4.87 -23.26 -14.82
CA GLU A 189 6.21 -23.84 -14.69
C GLU A 189 7.06 -23.05 -13.68
N ILE A 190 7.08 -21.70 -13.77
CA ILE A 190 7.80 -20.82 -12.85
C ILE A 190 7.29 -21.02 -11.42
N PHE A 191 5.97 -21.05 -11.23
CA PHE A 191 5.34 -21.27 -9.94
C PHE A 191 5.70 -22.66 -9.35
N LYS A 192 5.58 -23.74 -10.12
CA LYS A 192 5.93 -25.11 -9.67
C LYS A 192 7.41 -25.27 -9.32
N LYS A 193 8.29 -24.51 -9.96
CA LYS A 193 9.73 -24.49 -9.61
C LYS A 193 10.04 -23.69 -8.35
N GLY A 194 9.03 -23.04 -7.75
CA GLY A 194 9.21 -22.18 -6.58
C GLY A 194 10.04 -20.93 -6.90
N HIS A 195 9.77 -20.33 -8.06
CA HIS A 195 10.37 -19.07 -8.52
C HIS A 195 9.36 -17.92 -8.57
N MET A 196 8.15 -18.11 -8.05
CA MET A 196 7.13 -17.07 -7.93
C MET A 196 6.63 -17.09 -6.48
N HIS A 197 6.90 -16.02 -5.73
CA HIS A 197 6.56 -15.88 -4.32
C HIS A 197 5.43 -14.87 -4.12
N GLY A 198 5.39 -13.86 -4.97
CA GLY A 198 4.38 -12.80 -4.96
C GLY A 198 3.90 -12.47 -6.38
N ILE A 199 2.86 -11.66 -6.45
CA ILE A 199 2.28 -11.19 -7.69
C ILE A 199 1.75 -9.75 -7.50
N GLU A 200 1.95 -8.88 -8.47
CA GLU A 200 1.36 -7.55 -8.46
C GLU A 200 -0.13 -7.63 -8.77
N VAL A 201 -0.97 -7.43 -7.75
CA VAL A 201 -2.42 -7.33 -7.92
C VAL A 201 -2.86 -5.92 -8.33
N TYR A 202 -1.97 -4.97 -8.12
CA TYR A 202 -2.06 -3.58 -8.57
C TYR A 202 -0.71 -3.11 -9.11
N ASN A 203 -0.74 -2.48 -10.26
CA ASN A 203 0.39 -1.72 -10.81
C ASN A 203 -0.15 -0.42 -11.41
N SER A 204 0.58 0.69 -11.31
CA SER A 204 0.07 1.99 -11.76
C SER A 204 -0.16 2.08 -13.27
N CYS A 205 0.51 1.23 -14.07
CA CYS A 205 0.28 1.17 -15.52
C CYS A 205 -1.10 0.60 -15.88
N ASP A 206 -1.66 -0.28 -15.03
CA ASP A 206 -2.84 -1.08 -15.37
C ASP A 206 -3.97 -1.00 -14.35
N GLY A 207 -3.69 -0.49 -13.14
CA GLY A 207 -4.63 -0.47 -12.02
C GLY A 207 -4.76 -1.83 -11.32
N PHE A 208 -5.92 -2.12 -10.77
CA PHE A 208 -6.21 -3.34 -10.01
C PHE A 208 -6.88 -4.41 -10.89
N SER A 209 -6.48 -5.69 -10.70
CA SER A 209 -7.12 -6.82 -11.36
C SER A 209 -7.73 -7.82 -10.37
N PHE A 210 -9.04 -8.05 -10.48
CA PHE A 210 -9.75 -9.06 -9.68
C PHE A 210 -9.33 -10.49 -10.02
N GLU A 211 -8.99 -10.78 -11.27
CA GLU A 211 -8.50 -12.08 -11.73
C GLU A 211 -7.15 -12.39 -11.09
N VAL A 212 -6.23 -11.43 -11.11
CA VAL A 212 -4.91 -11.57 -10.51
C VAL A 212 -5.01 -11.71 -8.99
N PHE A 213 -5.91 -10.95 -8.36
CA PHE A 213 -6.19 -11.09 -6.92
C PHE A 213 -6.69 -12.49 -6.57
N GLN A 214 -7.60 -13.06 -7.39
CA GLN A 214 -8.06 -14.43 -7.19
C GLN A 214 -6.91 -15.45 -7.36
N TRP A 215 -6.03 -15.28 -8.36
CA TRP A 215 -4.86 -16.14 -8.53
C TRP A 215 -3.91 -16.10 -7.33
N ALA A 216 -3.71 -14.92 -6.74
CA ALA A 216 -2.89 -14.76 -5.55
C ALA A 216 -3.47 -15.55 -4.37
N LEU A 217 -4.80 -15.47 -4.16
CA LEU A 217 -5.50 -16.21 -3.11
C LEU A 217 -5.43 -17.72 -3.32
N ASP A 218 -5.72 -18.20 -4.53
CA ASP A 218 -5.76 -19.63 -4.88
C ASP A 218 -4.39 -20.32 -4.74
N ARG A 219 -3.31 -19.56 -4.98
CA ARG A 219 -1.93 -20.08 -4.98
C ARG A 219 -1.11 -19.67 -3.78
N ASN A 220 -1.73 -18.98 -2.81
CA ASN A 220 -1.05 -18.45 -1.64
C ASN A 220 0.17 -17.57 -2.01
N LEU A 221 0.05 -16.73 -3.04
CA LEU A 221 1.05 -15.74 -3.40
C LEU A 221 0.90 -14.50 -2.54
N THR A 222 2.01 -13.84 -2.26
CA THR A 222 2.03 -12.56 -1.55
C THR A 222 1.43 -11.46 -2.43
N LEU A 223 0.49 -10.71 -1.87
CA LEU A 223 -0.10 -9.55 -2.53
C LEU A 223 0.91 -8.42 -2.58
N ILE A 224 1.24 -7.96 -3.77
CA ILE A 224 2.19 -6.88 -4.01
C ILE A 224 1.49 -5.76 -4.79
N CYS A 225 1.90 -4.54 -4.49
CA CYS A 225 1.63 -3.35 -5.25
C CYS A 225 2.96 -2.69 -5.64
N GLY A 226 3.08 -2.29 -6.88
CA GLY A 226 4.20 -1.50 -7.39
C GLY A 226 3.70 -0.30 -8.19
N THR A 227 4.43 0.81 -8.17
CA THR A 227 4.11 1.93 -9.04
C THR A 227 4.62 1.72 -10.44
N ASP A 228 5.73 1.00 -10.60
CA ASP A 228 6.43 0.86 -11.88
C ASP A 228 6.81 2.23 -12.47
N VAL A 229 7.09 3.18 -11.58
CA VAL A 229 7.25 4.58 -11.96
C VAL A 229 8.56 4.82 -12.69
N HIS A 230 8.46 5.48 -13.85
CA HIS A 230 9.60 5.85 -14.69
C HIS A 230 9.89 7.35 -14.64
N THR A 231 8.87 8.19 -14.45
CA THR A 231 8.98 9.66 -14.37
C THR A 231 9.00 10.13 -12.91
N PRO A 232 9.26 11.40 -12.62
CA PRO A 232 9.05 11.94 -11.27
C PRO A 232 7.63 11.71 -10.77
N MET A 233 7.46 11.35 -9.49
CA MET A 233 6.17 10.99 -8.91
C MET A 233 5.10 12.08 -9.07
N PHE A 234 5.47 13.36 -8.97
CA PHE A 234 4.53 14.47 -9.14
C PHE A 234 3.96 14.60 -10.57
N MET A 235 4.53 13.89 -11.56
CA MET A 235 4.01 13.81 -12.92
C MET A 235 2.99 12.69 -13.09
N GLU A 236 3.02 11.70 -12.21
CA GLU A 236 2.12 10.53 -12.24
C GLU A 236 0.90 10.71 -11.33
N TYR A 237 1.07 11.42 -10.20
CA TYR A 237 0.02 11.57 -9.19
C TYR A 237 -0.29 13.04 -8.91
N ASN A 238 -1.58 13.36 -8.84
CA ASN A 238 -2.06 14.71 -8.52
C ASN A 238 -2.12 14.92 -7.00
N PHE A 239 -0.96 14.97 -6.35
CA PHE A 239 -0.84 15.20 -4.92
C PHE A 239 -1.61 16.44 -4.42
N PRO A 240 -1.65 17.59 -5.14
CA PRO A 240 -2.45 18.73 -4.72
C PRO A 240 -3.96 18.45 -4.65
N ALA A 241 -4.47 17.46 -5.39
CA ALA A 241 -5.85 16.99 -5.31
C ALA A 241 -6.07 15.92 -4.23
N GLY A 242 -5.02 15.54 -3.47
CA GLY A 242 -5.09 14.52 -2.43
C GLY A 242 -4.94 13.10 -2.95
N GLU A 243 -4.50 12.92 -4.20
CA GLU A 243 -4.15 11.60 -4.72
C GLU A 243 -2.93 11.05 -3.96
N LEU A 244 -2.95 9.77 -3.62
CA LEU A 244 -1.85 9.09 -2.94
C LEU A 244 -1.29 8.02 -3.88
N ARG A 245 0.04 7.84 -3.83
CA ARG A 245 0.65 6.72 -4.56
C ARG A 245 0.17 5.39 -3.97
N PRO A 246 -0.04 4.37 -4.81
CA PRO A 246 -0.37 3.03 -4.33
C PRO A 246 0.83 2.42 -3.60
N VAL A 247 0.55 1.63 -2.56
CA VAL A 247 1.58 1.00 -1.74
C VAL A 247 1.18 -0.41 -1.29
N THR A 248 2.17 -1.25 -1.11
CA THR A 248 2.03 -2.48 -0.33
C THR A 248 2.09 -2.12 1.16
N LEU A 249 1.04 -2.45 1.92
CA LEU A 249 1.05 -2.40 3.38
C LEU A 249 1.72 -3.67 3.89
N ILE A 250 2.85 -3.52 4.59
CA ILE A 250 3.70 -4.62 5.04
C ILE A 250 3.58 -4.73 6.56
N PHE A 251 2.99 -5.81 7.06
CA PHE A 251 2.82 -6.07 8.49
C PHE A 251 4.08 -6.75 9.06
N ALA A 252 5.09 -5.94 9.33
CA ALA A 252 6.39 -6.37 9.81
C ALA A 252 6.44 -6.47 11.34
N LYS A 253 7.27 -7.38 11.87
CA LYS A 253 7.54 -7.46 13.32
C LYS A 253 8.52 -6.40 13.78
N GLU A 254 9.35 -5.91 12.85
CA GLU A 254 10.32 -4.86 13.07
C GLU A 254 10.53 -4.04 11.80
N LYS A 255 10.89 -2.76 11.94
CA LYS A 255 11.23 -1.88 10.83
C LYS A 255 12.67 -2.11 10.40
N SER A 256 12.87 -3.15 9.60
CA SER A 256 14.17 -3.53 9.02
C SER A 256 13.97 -4.26 7.68
N GLU A 257 15.02 -4.34 6.86
CA GLU A 257 14.98 -5.13 5.63
C GLU A 257 14.63 -6.60 5.92
N ALA A 258 15.18 -7.18 7.00
CA ALA A 258 14.89 -8.54 7.44
C ALA A 258 13.41 -8.69 7.87
N GLY A 259 12.87 -7.69 8.58
CA GLY A 259 11.46 -7.65 8.97
C GLY A 259 10.51 -7.55 7.78
N VAL A 260 10.87 -6.74 6.78
CA VAL A 260 10.14 -6.64 5.50
C VAL A 260 10.16 -8.00 4.80
N ARG A 261 11.33 -8.60 4.62
CA ARG A 261 11.48 -9.91 3.98
C ARG A 261 10.63 -10.97 4.68
N GLU A 262 10.73 -11.08 6.00
CA GLU A 262 9.98 -12.04 6.81
C GLU A 262 8.48 -11.83 6.66
N ALA A 263 8.01 -10.58 6.57
CA ALA A 263 6.60 -10.28 6.35
C ALA A 263 6.13 -10.73 4.96
N LEU A 264 6.91 -10.45 3.90
CA LEU A 264 6.59 -10.90 2.56
C LEU A 264 6.54 -12.43 2.45
N GLU A 265 7.56 -13.14 2.96
CA GLU A 265 7.62 -14.60 2.95
C GLU A 265 6.43 -15.25 3.69
N ASN A 266 5.91 -14.58 4.71
CA ASN A 266 4.73 -15.02 5.46
C ASN A 266 3.41 -14.43 4.93
N ARG A 267 3.41 -13.77 3.77
CA ARG A 267 2.22 -13.16 3.12
C ARG A 267 1.48 -12.18 4.03
N ARG A 268 2.22 -11.51 4.91
CA ARG A 268 1.65 -10.46 5.77
C ARG A 268 1.71 -9.12 5.06
N THR A 269 0.91 -9.04 3.98
CA THR A 269 0.76 -7.84 3.17
C THR A 269 -0.72 -7.57 2.86
N ALA A 270 -1.02 -6.30 2.61
CA ALA A 270 -2.24 -5.86 1.96
C ALA A 270 -1.87 -4.78 0.93
N VAL A 271 -2.72 -4.52 -0.03
CA VAL A 271 -2.50 -3.48 -1.04
C VAL A 271 -3.42 -2.31 -0.76
N PHE A 272 -2.87 -1.11 -0.69
CA PHE A 272 -3.63 0.14 -0.66
C PHE A 272 -3.42 0.89 -1.96
N ALA A 273 -4.49 1.01 -2.75
CA ALA A 273 -4.48 1.67 -4.04
C ALA A 273 -5.87 2.25 -4.35
N ASP A 274 -5.92 3.41 -5.00
CA ASP A 274 -7.17 4.08 -5.44
C ASP A 274 -8.22 4.22 -4.32
N GLY A 275 -7.75 4.45 -3.08
CA GLY A 275 -8.60 4.57 -1.89
C GLY A 275 -9.24 3.25 -1.44
N CYS A 276 -8.81 2.11 -1.99
CA CYS A 276 -9.25 0.76 -1.62
C CYS A 276 -8.12 -0.03 -0.95
N VAL A 277 -8.50 -1.02 -0.12
CA VAL A 277 -7.56 -1.94 0.53
C VAL A 277 -7.93 -3.37 0.19
N TYR A 278 -6.93 -4.19 -0.18
CA TYR A 278 -7.09 -5.59 -0.56
C TYR A 278 -6.17 -6.45 0.30
N GLY A 279 -6.70 -7.44 1.01
CA GLY A 279 -5.88 -8.24 1.90
C GLY A 279 -6.60 -9.36 2.63
N ASP A 280 -5.83 -10.11 3.43
CA ASP A 280 -6.35 -11.17 4.30
C ASP A 280 -7.25 -10.59 5.41
N GLU A 281 -8.35 -11.30 5.72
CA GLU A 281 -9.35 -10.84 6.70
C GLU A 281 -8.73 -10.57 8.09
N LYS A 282 -7.74 -11.37 8.54
CA LYS A 282 -7.10 -11.19 9.84
C LYS A 282 -6.21 -9.95 9.88
N LEU A 283 -5.49 -9.69 8.78
CA LEU A 283 -4.66 -8.49 8.66
C LEU A 283 -5.53 -7.24 8.56
N LEU A 284 -6.61 -7.30 7.79
CA LEU A 284 -7.56 -6.19 7.68
C LEU A 284 -8.28 -5.92 9.02
N THR A 285 -8.57 -6.96 9.82
CA THR A 285 -9.13 -6.78 11.18
C THR A 285 -8.13 -6.04 12.07
N ALA A 286 -6.87 -6.51 12.13
CA ALA A 286 -5.83 -5.85 12.91
C ALA A 286 -5.58 -4.39 12.46
N LEU A 287 -5.61 -4.14 11.15
CA LEU A 287 -5.51 -2.79 10.60
C LEU A 287 -6.68 -1.93 11.04
N MET A 288 -7.92 -2.43 10.94
CA MET A 288 -9.11 -1.65 11.32
C MET A 288 -9.18 -1.37 12.81
N ASP A 289 -8.69 -2.27 13.69
CA ASP A 289 -8.59 -2.03 15.12
C ASP A 289 -7.71 -0.80 15.45
N ALA A 290 -6.67 -0.56 14.65
CA ALA A 290 -5.79 0.60 14.79
C ALA A 290 -6.32 1.85 14.05
N VAL A 291 -6.94 1.68 12.89
CA VAL A 291 -7.41 2.76 12.03
C VAL A 291 -8.70 3.40 12.53
N LEU A 292 -9.70 2.60 12.95
CA LEU A 292 -11.00 3.11 13.37
C LEU A 292 -11.18 2.95 14.87
N THR A 293 -11.14 4.05 15.61
CA THR A 293 -11.25 4.06 17.09
C THR A 293 -12.51 4.78 17.55
N VAL A 294 -13.03 4.36 18.71
CA VAL A 294 -14.08 5.08 19.43
C VAL A 294 -13.41 6.22 20.21
N GLU A 295 -13.61 7.46 19.78
CA GLU A 295 -13.03 8.63 20.43
C GLU A 295 -13.84 9.08 21.64
N ASP A 296 -15.17 9.05 21.54
CA ASP A 296 -16.07 9.45 22.62
C ASP A 296 -17.44 8.79 22.49
N VAL A 297 -18.09 8.57 23.64
CA VAL A 297 -19.48 8.06 23.75
C VAL A 297 -20.20 8.84 24.82
N TYR A 298 -21.33 9.47 24.50
CA TYR A 298 -22.16 10.21 25.46
C TYR A 298 -23.64 10.07 25.16
N GLN A 299 -24.49 10.47 26.14
CA GLN A 299 -25.94 10.44 26.00
C GLN A 299 -26.48 11.84 25.68
N GLU A 300 -27.38 11.93 24.71
CA GLU A 300 -28.15 13.12 24.40
C GLU A 300 -29.62 12.74 24.26
N GLY A 301 -30.37 12.96 25.33
CA GLY A 301 -31.76 12.51 25.44
C GLY A 301 -31.86 10.98 25.29
N LYS A 302 -32.55 10.51 24.25
CA LYS A 302 -32.69 9.06 23.95
C LYS A 302 -31.60 8.52 23.02
N ASN A 303 -30.72 9.36 22.57
CA ASN A 303 -29.64 8.96 21.64
C ASN A 303 -28.37 8.64 22.43
N THR A 304 -27.71 7.54 22.05
CA THR A 304 -26.31 7.33 22.37
C THR A 304 -25.48 7.91 21.21
N MET A 305 -24.70 8.91 21.51
CA MET A 305 -23.83 9.60 20.57
C MET A 305 -22.49 8.89 20.56
N VAL A 306 -21.98 8.49 19.39
CA VAL A 306 -20.73 7.78 19.22
C VAL A 306 -19.86 8.52 18.21
N ASN A 307 -18.69 8.93 18.64
CA ASN A 307 -17.66 9.53 17.79
C ASN A 307 -16.68 8.44 17.35
N LEU A 308 -16.65 8.14 16.06
CA LEU A 308 -15.68 7.23 15.44
C LEU A 308 -14.61 8.05 14.71
N LYS A 309 -13.35 7.83 15.07
CA LYS A 309 -12.20 8.52 14.50
C LYS A 309 -11.41 7.62 13.57
N ASN A 310 -11.06 8.16 12.41
CA ASN A 310 -10.12 7.57 11.47
C ASN A 310 -8.69 8.10 11.77
N ASN A 311 -7.77 7.21 12.10
CA ASN A 311 -6.39 7.56 12.45
C ASN A 311 -5.40 7.34 11.27
N SER A 312 -5.91 7.24 10.04
CA SER A 312 -5.09 6.90 8.87
C SER A 312 -5.34 7.81 7.68
N SER A 313 -4.48 7.69 6.67
CA SER A 313 -4.67 8.30 5.35
C SER A 313 -5.71 7.57 4.47
N ILE A 314 -6.27 6.43 4.91
CA ILE A 314 -7.25 5.65 4.15
C ILE A 314 -8.65 6.20 4.43
N PRO A 315 -9.42 6.65 3.42
CA PRO A 315 -10.83 6.98 3.63
C PRO A 315 -11.63 5.71 3.93
N LEU A 316 -12.51 5.74 4.95
CA LEU A 316 -13.32 4.59 5.34
C LEU A 316 -14.76 4.75 4.86
N ARG A 317 -15.23 3.88 3.97
CA ARG A 317 -16.60 3.86 3.47
C ARG A 317 -17.42 2.86 4.28
N LEU A 318 -18.06 3.34 5.36
CA LEU A 318 -18.77 2.53 6.36
C LEU A 318 -20.24 2.41 5.99
N LYS A 319 -20.67 1.24 5.56
CA LYS A 319 -22.09 0.89 5.38
C LYS A 319 -22.53 0.02 6.56
N ARG A 320 -23.66 0.41 7.20
CA ARG A 320 -24.21 -0.37 8.32
C ARG A 320 -24.50 -1.80 7.88
N GLY A 321 -23.95 -2.78 8.60
CA GLY A 321 -24.21 -4.20 8.41
C GLY A 321 -25.66 -4.59 8.80
N GLU A 322 -26.06 -5.77 8.39
CA GLU A 322 -27.41 -6.30 8.65
C GLU A 322 -27.53 -6.97 10.02
N ASP A 323 -26.41 -7.28 10.69
CA ASP A 323 -26.33 -8.08 11.91
C ASP A 323 -26.57 -7.28 13.22
N ASP A 324 -26.92 -5.99 13.13
CA ASP A 324 -27.11 -5.17 14.32
C ASP A 324 -28.46 -5.45 15.00
N ALA A 325 -28.40 -6.18 16.06
CA ALA A 325 -29.60 -6.61 16.82
C ALA A 325 -30.11 -5.57 17.82
N VAL A 326 -29.35 -4.51 18.12
CA VAL A 326 -29.63 -3.59 19.24
C VAL A 326 -29.77 -2.15 18.81
N ALA A 327 -28.94 -1.67 17.91
CA ALA A 327 -28.82 -0.25 17.57
C ALA A 327 -29.14 0.07 16.11
N ALA A 328 -29.89 1.15 15.93
CA ALA A 328 -30.10 1.80 14.64
C ALA A 328 -29.26 3.08 14.58
N TYR A 329 -28.48 3.23 13.51
CA TYR A 329 -27.63 4.40 13.20
C TYR A 329 -27.57 4.65 11.71
N SER A 330 -26.83 5.67 11.25
CA SER A 330 -26.72 6.04 9.83
C SER A 330 -26.35 4.83 8.97
N ARG A 331 -27.07 4.66 7.86
CA ARG A 331 -26.88 3.53 6.94
C ARG A 331 -25.54 3.56 6.25
N PHE A 332 -25.05 4.75 5.92
CA PHE A 332 -23.78 4.96 5.22
C PHE A 332 -23.12 6.24 5.71
N LYS A 333 -21.81 6.18 5.92
CA LYS A 333 -20.95 7.34 6.15
C LYS A 333 -19.56 7.09 5.59
N VAL A 334 -18.90 8.18 5.15
CA VAL A 334 -17.47 8.19 4.89
C VAL A 334 -16.79 8.85 6.09
N VAL A 335 -15.81 8.18 6.67
CA VAL A 335 -14.90 8.78 7.65
C VAL A 335 -13.61 9.13 6.92
N PHE A 336 -13.44 10.41 6.63
CA PHE A 336 -12.26 10.88 5.89
C PHE A 336 -10.99 10.73 6.73
N PRO A 337 -9.80 10.76 6.08
CA PRO A 337 -8.52 10.69 6.77
C PRO A 337 -8.42 11.68 7.92
N PHE A 338 -8.05 11.17 9.11
CA PHE A 338 -7.86 11.94 10.36
C PHE A 338 -9.09 12.66 10.90
N GLU A 339 -10.28 12.41 10.34
CA GLU A 339 -11.53 12.99 10.80
C GLU A 339 -12.27 12.09 11.78
N THR A 340 -13.12 12.75 12.58
CA THR A 340 -14.08 12.09 13.48
C THR A 340 -15.50 12.24 12.94
N GLN A 341 -16.24 11.13 12.91
CA GLN A 341 -17.64 11.11 12.47
C GLN A 341 -18.57 10.76 13.62
N LEU A 342 -19.55 11.65 13.83
CA LEU A 342 -20.59 11.46 14.85
C LEU A 342 -21.70 10.56 14.33
N TYR A 343 -22.03 9.53 15.12
CA TYR A 343 -23.16 8.63 14.92
C TYR A 343 -24.21 8.84 16.01
N HIS A 344 -25.47 9.05 15.61
CA HIS A 344 -26.64 9.06 16.49
C HIS A 344 -27.21 7.65 16.54
N CYS A 345 -26.96 6.94 17.63
CA CYS A 345 -27.42 5.56 17.83
C CYS A 345 -28.69 5.53 18.67
N ARG A 346 -29.68 4.74 18.23
CA ARG A 346 -30.98 4.54 18.92
C ARG A 346 -31.31 3.06 18.99
N GLY A 347 -32.23 2.68 19.87
CA GLY A 347 -32.81 1.34 19.83
C GLY A 347 -33.50 1.05 18.49
N LEU A 348 -33.58 -0.21 18.11
CA LEU A 348 -34.21 -0.65 16.85
C LEU A 348 -35.70 -0.27 16.77
N ILE A 349 -36.41 -0.25 17.91
CA ILE A 349 -37.77 0.29 17.96
C ILE A 349 -37.69 1.81 17.86
N TYR A 350 -38.40 2.39 16.89
CA TYR A 350 -38.37 3.81 16.60
C TYR A 350 -38.49 4.73 17.81
N LYS A 351 -37.56 5.63 18.01
CA LYS A 351 -37.47 6.59 19.12
C LYS A 351 -37.22 6.01 20.51
N THR A 352 -36.84 4.76 20.65
CA THR A 352 -36.41 4.22 21.96
C THR A 352 -34.92 4.47 22.21
N ALA A 353 -34.56 4.52 23.51
CA ALA A 353 -33.16 4.52 23.89
C ALA A 353 -32.58 3.09 23.78
N ILE A 354 -31.27 2.98 23.65
CA ILE A 354 -30.55 1.72 23.82
C ILE A 354 -30.48 1.43 25.29
N THR A 355 -31.00 0.28 25.73
CA THR A 355 -31.13 -0.07 27.16
C THR A 355 -29.95 -0.85 27.72
N VAL A 356 -29.10 -1.44 26.86
CA VAL A 356 -27.89 -2.18 27.26
C VAL A 356 -26.72 -1.24 27.47
N ASP A 357 -25.76 -1.61 28.32
CA ASP A 357 -24.56 -0.84 28.61
C ASP A 357 -23.51 -0.99 27.52
N GLU A 358 -23.53 -2.13 26.82
CA GLU A 358 -22.62 -2.42 25.69
C GLU A 358 -23.42 -2.90 24.48
N PHE A 359 -23.09 -2.42 23.29
CA PHE A 359 -23.65 -2.88 22.03
C PHE A 359 -22.60 -2.83 20.91
N THR A 360 -22.89 -3.52 19.82
CA THR A 360 -21.99 -3.57 18.66
C THR A 360 -22.56 -2.74 17.52
N MET A 361 -21.68 -1.99 16.84
CA MET A 361 -21.95 -1.41 15.53
C MET A 361 -21.23 -2.27 14.48
N SER A 362 -21.96 -2.85 13.54
CA SER A 362 -21.41 -3.64 12.45
C SER A 362 -21.40 -2.86 11.15
N PHE A 363 -20.31 -3.04 10.38
CA PHE A 363 -20.10 -2.35 9.13
C PHE A 363 -19.63 -3.31 8.03
N ASP A 364 -20.19 -3.14 6.84
CA ASP A 364 -19.54 -3.56 5.60
C ASP A 364 -18.62 -2.40 5.16
N ILE A 365 -17.31 -2.64 5.07
CA ILE A 365 -16.34 -1.62 4.65
C ILE A 365 -16.25 -1.68 3.13
N GLU A 366 -16.97 -0.78 2.43
CA GLU A 366 -17.22 -0.88 0.99
C GLU A 366 -15.96 -0.71 0.12
N ASN A 367 -14.87 -0.20 0.68
CA ASN A 367 -13.58 -0.07 -0.01
C ASN A 367 -12.48 -0.99 0.54
N PHE A 368 -12.83 -1.99 1.37
CA PHE A 368 -11.92 -3.04 1.79
C PHE A 368 -12.40 -4.39 1.26
N TYR A 369 -11.48 -5.17 0.68
CA TYR A 369 -11.80 -6.43 0.00
C TYR A 369 -10.95 -7.58 0.52
N THR A 370 -11.60 -8.70 0.85
CA THR A 370 -10.94 -9.95 1.27
C THR A 370 -10.86 -10.99 0.14
N ALA A 371 -11.65 -10.79 -0.92
CA ALA A 371 -11.62 -11.55 -2.16
C ALA A 371 -12.35 -10.75 -3.26
N PRO A 372 -12.26 -11.14 -4.54
CA PRO A 372 -13.04 -10.54 -5.61
C PRO A 372 -14.53 -10.46 -5.26
N GLY A 373 -15.08 -9.23 -5.27
CA GLY A 373 -16.49 -8.97 -4.96
C GLY A 373 -16.90 -9.19 -3.48
N LYS A 374 -15.95 -9.50 -2.58
CA LYS A 374 -16.24 -9.71 -1.16
C LYS A 374 -15.67 -8.57 -0.33
N ASN A 375 -16.55 -7.66 0.13
CA ASN A 375 -16.17 -6.61 1.06
C ASN A 375 -15.83 -7.17 2.45
N PHE A 376 -14.92 -6.49 3.12
CA PHE A 376 -14.54 -6.79 4.48
C PHE A 376 -15.63 -6.32 5.46
N LYS A 377 -15.94 -7.16 6.45
CA LYS A 377 -16.91 -6.85 7.51
C LYS A 377 -16.18 -6.57 8.82
N TYR A 378 -16.60 -5.49 9.50
CA TYR A 378 -15.97 -5.07 10.74
C TYR A 378 -17.00 -4.74 11.82
N LYS A 379 -16.66 -4.98 13.09
CA LYS A 379 -17.52 -4.72 14.23
C LYS A 379 -16.80 -3.86 15.27
N VAL A 380 -17.47 -2.81 15.72
CA VAL A 380 -16.99 -1.92 16.78
C VAL A 380 -17.84 -2.12 18.01
N THR A 381 -17.23 -2.43 19.14
CA THR A 381 -17.93 -2.53 20.44
C THR A 381 -18.01 -1.15 21.06
N ILE A 382 -19.22 -0.74 21.40
CA ILE A 382 -19.54 0.54 22.03
C ILE A 382 -19.95 0.30 23.49
N ARG A 383 -19.24 0.95 24.40
CA ARG A 383 -19.58 0.96 25.83
C ARG A 383 -20.13 2.32 26.20
N LYS A 384 -21.35 2.33 26.75
CA LYS A 384 -21.96 3.56 27.23
C LYS A 384 -21.24 4.08 28.48
N PRO A 385 -21.16 5.40 28.67
CA PRO A 385 -20.67 5.95 29.92
C PRO A 385 -21.55 5.46 31.05
N LYS A 386 -20.94 5.12 32.19
CA LYS A 386 -21.72 4.82 33.41
C LYS A 386 -22.48 6.09 33.79
N ASP A 387 -23.77 5.94 34.08
CA ASP A 387 -24.58 7.04 34.59
C ASP A 387 -24.06 7.40 36.00
N ASN A 388 -23.23 8.43 36.09
CA ASN A 388 -22.72 8.97 37.35
C ASN A 388 -23.67 10.03 37.93
N SER A 389 -24.94 10.05 37.55
CA SER A 389 -25.92 10.93 38.16
C SER A 389 -26.03 10.61 39.64
N PRO A 390 -25.73 11.51 40.58
CA PRO A 390 -26.00 11.27 41.99
C PRO A 390 -27.52 11.32 42.21
N GLY A 391 -28.14 10.16 42.40
CA GLY A 391 -29.53 10.05 42.84
C GLY A 391 -30.47 9.30 41.90
N ALA A 392 -30.34 7.97 41.89
CA ALA A 392 -31.43 7.06 41.59
C ALA A 392 -31.33 5.91 42.61
N GLU A 393 -31.61 6.22 43.85
CA GLU A 393 -32.06 5.25 44.86
C GLU A 393 -33.58 5.33 44.99
#